data_26f5d04e35085ca84db3ade3a4e5afac
#
_entry.id   26f5d04e35085ca84db3ade3a4e5afac
#
_cell.length_a   1.000
_cell.length_b   1.000
_cell.length_c   1.000
_cell.angle_alpha   90.00
_cell.angle_beta   90.00
_cell.angle_gamma   90.00
#
_symmetry.space_group_name_H-M   'P 1'
#
loop_
_entity.id
_entity.type
_entity.pdbx_description
1 polymer ?
#
loop_
_entity_poly.entity_id
_entity_poly.type
_entity_poly.pdbx_seq_one_letter_code
_entity_poly.pdbx_strand_id
1 'polypeptide(L)'
;CLYDVIGDAKIRPNQLFSMSLTYQVIDTNSEEAKNILNVVEKKLLNNYGLKTLAKGEENYVEIYEGDGYKRDTSYHQGITWPWLLGLYYDTLRNMIKSEKDKTSKKELQARLNEFVENTKKTFTKELYERGAIGSIAEIYDSKAPYLPKGTIAQGWSVAEIFRIIKEDLQK
;
A
#
# COMPACT_ATOMS: atom_id res chain seq x y z
N CYS A 1 -15.65 0.78 -5.23
CA CYS A 1 -14.31 1.18 -5.64
C CYS A 1 -14.37 2.11 -6.86
N LEU A 2 -13.31 2.86 -7.06
CA LEU A 2 -13.15 3.73 -8.23
C LEU A 2 -12.45 2.96 -9.35
N TYR A 3 -12.75 3.34 -10.59
CA TYR A 3 -12.07 2.84 -11.77
C TYR A 3 -10.80 3.67 -12.03
N ASP A 4 -9.69 3.01 -12.32
CA ASP A 4 -8.49 3.68 -12.81
C ASP A 4 -8.66 4.20 -14.24
N VAL A 5 -9.42 3.45 -15.03
CA VAL A 5 -9.72 3.76 -16.43
C VAL A 5 -11.22 3.58 -16.66
N ILE A 6 -11.82 4.51 -17.39
CA ILE A 6 -13.25 4.44 -17.73
C ILE A 6 -13.54 3.12 -18.47
N GLY A 7 -14.47 2.34 -17.92
CA GLY A 7 -14.87 1.04 -18.48
C GLY A 7 -14.02 -0.14 -18.02
N ASP A 8 -12.96 0.06 -17.20
CA ASP A 8 -12.18 -1.01 -16.58
C ASP A 8 -12.46 -1.09 -15.07
N ALA A 9 -13.18 -2.13 -14.66
CA ALA A 9 -13.60 -2.33 -13.27
C ALA A 9 -12.53 -3.02 -12.40
N LYS A 10 -11.30 -3.23 -12.90
CA LYS A 10 -10.21 -3.87 -12.16
C LYS A 10 -9.88 -3.12 -10.87
N ILE A 11 -9.65 -3.87 -9.80
CA ILE A 11 -9.33 -3.31 -8.49
C ILE A 11 -7.83 -3.01 -8.43
N ARG A 12 -7.50 -1.71 -8.35
CA ARG A 12 -6.13 -1.19 -8.29
C ARG A 12 -5.95 -0.21 -7.12
N PRO A 13 -4.71 0.07 -6.67
CA PRO A 13 -4.47 0.91 -5.50
C PRO A 13 -4.67 2.41 -5.75
N ASN A 14 -4.67 2.88 -6.99
CA ASN A 14 -4.71 4.30 -7.35
C ASN A 14 -5.95 5.04 -6.82
N GLN A 15 -7.03 4.31 -6.55
CA GLN A 15 -8.22 4.87 -5.89
C GLN A 15 -7.91 5.55 -4.55
N LEU A 16 -6.81 5.21 -3.87
CA LEU A 16 -6.39 5.88 -2.63
C LEU A 16 -5.96 7.33 -2.84
N PHE A 17 -5.48 7.71 -4.02
CA PHE A 17 -5.13 9.11 -4.31
C PHE A 17 -6.31 10.06 -4.11
N SER A 18 -7.53 9.59 -4.33
CA SER A 18 -8.73 10.41 -4.12
C SER A 18 -8.93 10.87 -2.66
N MET A 19 -8.27 10.20 -1.70
CA MET A 19 -8.42 10.41 -0.26
C MET A 19 -7.10 10.73 0.46
N SER A 20 -5.95 10.38 -0.10
CA SER A 20 -4.64 10.55 0.55
C SER A 20 -4.03 11.93 0.35
N LEU A 21 -4.39 12.63 -0.71
CA LEU A 21 -3.82 13.94 -1.05
C LEU A 21 -4.34 15.05 -0.12
N THR A 22 -3.63 16.18 -0.10
CA THR A 22 -4.00 17.37 0.66
C THR A 22 -5.40 17.88 0.29
N TYR A 23 -5.73 17.84 -1.00
CA TYR A 23 -7.06 18.16 -1.52
C TYR A 23 -7.75 16.87 -1.94
N GLN A 24 -8.60 16.36 -1.05
CA GLN A 24 -9.33 15.11 -1.32
C GLN A 24 -10.41 15.34 -2.38
N VAL A 25 -10.55 14.37 -3.28
CA VAL A 25 -11.62 14.34 -4.28
C VAL A 25 -12.89 13.71 -3.69
N ILE A 26 -12.72 12.78 -2.75
CA ILE A 26 -13.81 12.11 -2.04
C ILE A 26 -13.81 12.56 -0.58
N ASP A 27 -15.00 12.85 -0.05
CA ASP A 27 -15.17 13.10 1.39
C ASP A 27 -14.72 11.86 2.18
N THR A 28 -13.65 12.01 2.94
CA THR A 28 -13.03 10.91 3.71
C THR A 28 -13.91 10.41 4.86
N ASN A 29 -15.02 11.09 5.19
CA ASN A 29 -16.03 10.63 6.15
C ASN A 29 -17.25 9.94 5.49
N SER A 30 -17.24 9.78 4.17
CA SER A 30 -18.35 9.15 3.43
C SER A 30 -18.32 7.62 3.51
N GLU A 31 -19.47 7.00 3.26
CA GLU A 31 -19.57 5.54 3.08
C GLU A 31 -18.75 5.05 1.87
N GLU A 32 -18.61 5.88 0.84
CA GLU A 32 -17.78 5.58 -0.31
C GLU A 32 -16.32 5.45 0.09
N ALA A 33 -15.78 6.37 0.90
CA ALA A 33 -14.43 6.31 1.43
C ALA A 33 -14.19 5.05 2.27
N LYS A 34 -15.13 4.69 3.15
CA LYS A 34 -15.06 3.45 3.95
C LYS A 34 -15.04 2.21 3.06
N ASN A 35 -15.85 2.17 2.02
CA ASN A 35 -15.90 1.06 1.07
C ASN A 35 -14.61 0.94 0.26
N ILE A 36 -14.01 2.04 -0.18
CA ILE A 36 -12.71 2.06 -0.86
C ILE A 36 -11.63 1.49 0.06
N LEU A 37 -11.53 1.99 1.30
CA LEU A 37 -10.56 1.52 2.27
C LEU A 37 -10.69 0.01 2.51
N ASN A 38 -11.91 -0.49 2.76
CA ASN A 38 -12.18 -1.90 3.00
C ASN A 38 -11.80 -2.79 1.79
N VAL A 39 -12.05 -2.33 0.57
CA VAL A 39 -11.66 -3.06 -0.65
C VAL A 39 -10.13 -3.12 -0.77
N VAL A 40 -9.44 -2.00 -0.55
CA VAL A 40 -7.97 -1.93 -0.61
C VAL A 40 -7.35 -2.87 0.43
N GLU A 41 -7.79 -2.82 1.67
CA GLU A 41 -7.29 -3.70 2.74
C GLU A 41 -7.49 -5.18 2.40
N LYS A 42 -8.70 -5.54 1.99
CA LYS A 42 -9.03 -6.94 1.73
C LYS A 42 -8.38 -7.51 0.48
N LYS A 43 -8.18 -6.69 -0.55
CA LYS A 43 -7.79 -7.16 -1.89
C LYS A 43 -6.33 -6.86 -2.25
N LEU A 44 -5.78 -5.76 -1.76
CA LEU A 44 -4.50 -5.22 -2.21
C LEU A 44 -3.42 -5.20 -1.13
N LEU A 45 -3.77 -4.88 0.13
CA LEU A 45 -2.80 -4.69 1.20
C LEU A 45 -2.14 -6.02 1.61
N ASN A 46 -0.83 -5.98 1.78
CA ASN A 46 -0.04 -6.98 2.49
C ASN A 46 1.07 -6.30 3.31
N ASN A 47 1.87 -7.06 4.05
CA ASN A 47 2.90 -6.51 4.94
C ASN A 47 4.02 -5.73 4.22
N TYR A 48 4.22 -5.93 2.92
CA TYR A 48 5.29 -5.32 2.14
C TYR A 48 4.84 -4.16 1.26
N GLY A 49 3.53 -3.93 1.13
CA GLY A 49 3.02 -2.89 0.27
C GLY A 49 1.59 -3.12 -0.20
N LEU A 50 1.23 -2.43 -1.29
CA LEU A 50 -0.02 -2.70 -2.00
C LEU A 50 0.26 -3.40 -3.32
N LYS A 51 -0.53 -4.42 -3.61
CA LYS A 51 -0.56 -5.06 -4.92
C LYS A 51 -1.13 -4.08 -5.95
N THR A 52 -0.51 -4.04 -7.12
CA THR A 52 -0.95 -3.14 -8.21
C THR A 52 -2.21 -3.60 -8.93
N LEU A 53 -2.62 -4.86 -8.70
CA LEU A 53 -3.85 -5.46 -9.20
C LEU A 53 -4.34 -6.50 -8.19
N ALA A 54 -5.65 -6.60 -7.99
CA ALA A 54 -6.21 -7.57 -7.06
C ALA A 54 -6.12 -9.01 -7.60
N LYS A 55 -5.89 -9.96 -6.69
CA LYS A 55 -5.91 -11.38 -7.04
C LYS A 55 -7.31 -11.78 -7.52
N GLY A 56 -7.35 -12.47 -8.66
CA GLY A 56 -8.57 -12.89 -9.35
C GLY A 56 -8.96 -12.00 -10.52
N GLU A 57 -8.32 -10.85 -10.69
CA GLU A 57 -8.47 -10.04 -11.90
C GLU A 57 -7.71 -10.68 -13.07
N GLU A 58 -8.19 -10.39 -14.28
CA GLU A 58 -7.53 -10.82 -15.52
C GLU A 58 -6.10 -10.29 -15.59
N ASN A 59 -5.17 -11.14 -16.02
CA ASN A 59 -3.73 -10.88 -16.11
C ASN A 59 -3.02 -10.65 -14.74
N TYR A 60 -3.63 -11.04 -13.62
CA TYR A 60 -2.97 -10.98 -12.31
C TYR A 60 -1.75 -11.88 -12.25
N VAL A 61 -0.63 -11.32 -11.79
CA VAL A 61 0.64 -12.02 -11.57
C VAL A 61 1.10 -11.80 -10.13
N GLU A 62 1.50 -12.86 -9.44
CA GLU A 62 1.95 -12.77 -8.03
C GLU A 62 3.46 -12.93 -7.84
N ILE A 63 4.21 -13.32 -8.89
CA ILE A 63 5.66 -13.52 -8.87
C ILE A 63 6.29 -12.74 -10.01
N TYR A 64 7.27 -11.90 -9.70
CA TYR A 64 8.01 -11.11 -10.68
C TYR A 64 9.24 -11.86 -11.15
N GLU A 65 9.14 -12.56 -12.30
CA GLU A 65 10.22 -13.39 -12.85
C GLU A 65 10.16 -13.52 -14.37
N GLY A 66 11.18 -14.16 -14.94
CA GLY A 66 11.26 -14.44 -16.36
C GLY A 66 12.16 -13.47 -17.14
N ASP A 67 12.01 -13.45 -18.46
CA ASP A 67 12.71 -12.55 -19.36
C ASP A 67 12.21 -11.09 -19.25
N GLY A 68 12.83 -10.18 -20.00
CA GLY A 68 12.46 -8.75 -19.99
C GLY A 68 10.98 -8.50 -20.30
N TYR A 69 10.46 -9.17 -21.31
CA TYR A 69 9.05 -9.03 -21.70
C TYR A 69 8.08 -9.48 -20.61
N LYS A 70 8.33 -10.64 -20.01
CA LYS A 70 7.50 -11.16 -18.93
C LYS A 70 7.53 -10.24 -17.70
N ARG A 71 8.71 -9.73 -17.35
CA ARG A 71 8.85 -8.79 -16.24
C ARG A 71 8.11 -7.48 -16.52
N ASP A 72 8.28 -6.87 -17.68
CA ASP A 72 7.61 -5.62 -18.04
C ASP A 72 6.08 -5.78 -18.03
N THR A 73 5.56 -6.86 -18.59
CA THR A 73 4.12 -7.11 -18.64
C THR A 73 3.51 -7.47 -17.28
N SER A 74 4.30 -7.92 -16.30
CA SER A 74 3.84 -8.25 -14.94
C SER A 74 4.02 -7.12 -13.93
N TYR A 75 4.85 -6.13 -14.21
CA TYR A 75 5.35 -5.12 -13.29
C TYR A 75 4.26 -4.36 -12.53
N HIS A 76 3.12 -4.10 -13.19
CA HIS A 76 1.94 -3.46 -12.64
C HIS A 76 0.68 -4.35 -12.66
N GLN A 77 0.86 -5.68 -12.68
CA GLN A 77 -0.25 -6.64 -12.76
C GLN A 77 -0.34 -7.54 -11.52
N GLY A 78 -0.16 -6.97 -10.35
CA GLY A 78 -0.33 -7.70 -9.08
C GLY A 78 0.89 -7.65 -8.17
N ILE A 79 2.05 -7.26 -8.67
CA ILE A 79 3.28 -7.14 -7.89
C ILE A 79 3.12 -6.08 -6.79
N THR A 80 3.70 -6.32 -5.63
CA THR A 80 3.58 -5.49 -4.43
C THR A 80 4.60 -4.34 -4.45
N TRP A 81 4.13 -3.11 -4.18
CA TRP A 81 4.96 -1.91 -4.14
C TRP A 81 4.94 -1.27 -2.75
N PRO A 82 6.08 -1.14 -2.06
CA PRO A 82 6.17 -0.59 -0.71
C PRO A 82 5.75 0.87 -0.60
N TRP A 83 6.14 1.73 -1.55
CA TRP A 83 5.85 3.16 -1.48
C TRP A 83 4.35 3.48 -1.40
N LEU A 84 3.51 2.60 -1.93
CA LEU A 84 2.05 2.74 -1.87
C LEU A 84 1.49 2.66 -0.43
N LEU A 85 2.27 2.16 0.54
CA LEU A 85 1.91 2.21 1.96
C LEU A 85 1.76 3.64 2.46
N GLY A 86 2.48 4.61 1.87
CA GLY A 86 2.31 6.02 2.15
C GLY A 86 0.90 6.52 1.84
N LEU A 87 0.33 6.13 0.69
CA LEU A 87 -1.05 6.48 0.33
C LEU A 87 -2.07 5.91 1.30
N TYR A 88 -1.88 4.66 1.72
CA TYR A 88 -2.76 4.01 2.69
C TYR A 88 -2.66 4.69 4.07
N TYR A 89 -1.46 5.01 4.52
CA TYR A 89 -1.20 5.74 5.76
C TYR A 89 -1.90 7.11 5.77
N ASP A 90 -1.72 7.89 4.71
CA ASP A 90 -2.32 9.22 4.60
C ASP A 90 -3.85 9.16 4.49
N THR A 91 -4.38 8.15 3.80
CA THR A 91 -5.83 7.90 3.75
C THR A 91 -6.40 7.67 5.15
N LEU A 92 -5.80 6.78 5.95
CA LEU A 92 -6.25 6.54 7.33
C LEU A 92 -6.18 7.82 8.17
N ARG A 93 -5.09 8.59 8.07
CA ARG A 93 -4.95 9.87 8.79
C ARG A 93 -6.02 10.88 8.41
N ASN A 94 -6.31 11.03 7.13
CA ASN A 94 -7.33 11.94 6.64
C ASN A 94 -8.73 11.50 7.10
N MET A 95 -9.03 10.21 7.07
CA MET A 95 -10.28 9.66 7.61
C MET A 95 -10.40 9.89 9.13
N ILE A 96 -9.34 9.64 9.92
CA ILE A 96 -9.33 9.92 11.36
C ILE A 96 -9.57 11.41 11.65
N LYS A 97 -8.97 12.28 10.84
CA LYS A 97 -9.12 13.75 10.99
C LYS A 97 -10.54 14.21 10.73
N SER A 98 -11.22 13.66 9.73
CA SER A 98 -12.58 14.02 9.33
C SER A 98 -13.67 13.33 10.16
N GLU A 99 -13.39 12.15 10.75
CA GLU A 99 -14.37 11.35 11.48
C GLU A 99 -14.85 12.06 12.78
N LYS A 100 -16.15 12.20 12.90
CA LYS A 100 -16.82 12.87 14.04
C LYS A 100 -17.33 11.87 15.08
N ASP A 101 -17.70 10.66 14.67
CA ASP A 101 -18.13 9.62 15.60
C ASP A 101 -16.93 9.08 16.38
N LYS A 102 -17.04 9.10 17.71
CA LYS A 102 -15.94 8.71 18.60
C LYS A 102 -15.57 7.23 18.49
N THR A 103 -16.54 6.36 18.24
CA THR A 103 -16.34 4.92 18.15
C THR A 103 -15.62 4.59 16.84
N SER A 104 -16.14 5.07 15.73
CA SER A 104 -15.51 4.91 14.40
C SER A 104 -14.11 5.50 14.36
N LYS A 105 -13.91 6.67 14.98
CA LYS A 105 -12.57 7.29 15.09
C LYS A 105 -11.58 6.44 15.86
N LYS A 106 -12.02 5.81 16.96
CA LYS A 106 -11.19 4.90 17.75
C LYS A 106 -10.82 3.64 16.97
N GLU A 107 -11.75 3.10 16.19
CA GLU A 107 -11.50 1.95 15.31
C GLU A 107 -10.48 2.28 14.22
N LEU A 108 -10.63 3.42 13.54
CA LEU A 108 -9.66 3.88 12.54
C LEU A 108 -8.27 4.10 13.15
N GLN A 109 -8.20 4.65 14.37
CA GLN A 109 -6.94 4.85 15.08
C GLN A 109 -6.28 3.51 15.46
N ALA A 110 -7.06 2.52 15.85
CA ALA A 110 -6.54 1.17 16.12
C ALA A 110 -5.97 0.54 14.85
N ARG A 111 -6.66 0.64 13.72
CA ARG A 111 -6.17 0.18 12.40
C ARG A 111 -4.85 0.87 12.02
N LEU A 112 -4.77 2.19 12.21
CA LEU A 112 -3.54 2.94 11.93
C LEU A 112 -2.38 2.47 12.80
N ASN A 113 -2.60 2.29 14.10
CA ASN A 113 -1.56 1.84 15.03
C ASN A 113 -1.06 0.42 14.68
N GLU A 114 -1.97 -0.50 14.40
CA GLU A 114 -1.62 -1.86 13.95
C GLU A 114 -0.82 -1.84 12.65
N PHE A 115 -1.25 -1.05 11.68
CA PHE A 115 -0.55 -0.87 10.41
C PHE A 115 0.88 -0.36 10.61
N VAL A 116 1.07 0.67 11.43
CA VAL A 116 2.39 1.25 11.70
C VAL A 116 3.31 0.25 12.40
N GLU A 117 2.82 -0.47 13.41
CA GLU A 117 3.61 -1.49 14.09
C GLU A 117 3.99 -2.66 13.17
N ASN A 118 3.08 -3.12 12.32
CA ASN A 118 3.37 -4.13 11.31
C ASN A 118 4.41 -3.63 10.30
N THR A 119 4.32 -2.38 9.87
CA THR A 119 5.28 -1.74 8.97
C THR A 119 6.66 -1.67 9.60
N LYS A 120 6.77 -1.20 10.86
CA LYS A 120 8.03 -1.18 11.62
C LYS A 120 8.65 -2.57 11.69
N LYS A 121 7.88 -3.57 12.14
CA LYS A 121 8.36 -4.95 12.29
C LYS A 121 8.86 -5.52 10.97
N THR A 122 8.09 -5.36 9.89
CA THR A 122 8.43 -5.91 8.57
C THR A 122 9.69 -5.26 8.01
N PHE A 123 9.76 -3.93 7.99
CA PHE A 123 10.86 -3.23 7.35
C PHE A 123 12.12 -3.12 8.22
N THR A 124 12.02 -3.22 9.53
CA THR A 124 13.20 -3.46 10.37
C THR A 124 13.89 -4.77 9.96
N LYS A 125 13.12 -5.84 9.80
CA LYS A 125 13.66 -7.12 9.32
C LYS A 125 14.27 -7.00 7.92
N GLU A 126 13.60 -6.30 7.01
CA GLU A 126 14.09 -6.06 5.64
C GLU A 126 15.45 -5.33 5.65
N LEU A 127 15.56 -4.27 6.45
CA LEU A 127 16.77 -3.45 6.56
C LEU A 127 18.00 -4.21 7.10
N TYR A 128 17.81 -5.21 7.94
CA TYR A 128 18.92 -5.90 8.63
C TYR A 128 19.18 -7.33 8.14
N GLU A 129 18.18 -7.99 7.55
CA GLU A 129 18.26 -9.43 7.30
C GLU A 129 18.03 -9.84 5.85
N ARG A 130 17.45 -8.97 5.00
CA ARG A 130 16.98 -9.36 3.67
C ARG A 130 17.34 -8.30 2.63
N GLY A 131 17.31 -8.73 1.37
CA GLY A 131 17.55 -7.84 0.23
C GLY A 131 18.91 -7.14 0.29
N ALA A 132 18.92 -5.84 0.00
CA ALA A 132 20.09 -4.98 0.19
C ALA A 132 20.10 -4.44 1.62
N ILE A 133 21.00 -4.92 2.46
CA ILE A 133 21.14 -4.48 3.85
C ILE A 133 21.22 -2.94 3.92
N GLY A 134 20.38 -2.35 4.76
CA GLY A 134 20.27 -0.89 4.93
C GLY A 134 19.39 -0.20 3.89
N SER A 135 18.69 -0.96 3.03
CA SER A 135 17.78 -0.40 2.04
C SER A 135 16.50 -1.21 1.88
N ILE A 136 15.57 -0.72 1.07
CA ILE A 136 14.30 -1.37 0.76
C ILE A 136 14.20 -1.49 -0.76
N ALA A 137 13.83 -2.68 -1.22
CA ALA A 137 13.64 -2.97 -2.64
C ALA A 137 12.47 -2.18 -3.23
N GLU A 138 12.48 -2.04 -4.55
CA GLU A 138 11.44 -1.38 -5.31
C GLU A 138 10.09 -2.09 -5.21
N ILE A 139 10.11 -3.39 -5.39
CA ILE A 139 8.93 -4.26 -5.44
C ILE A 139 9.19 -5.56 -4.69
N TYR A 140 8.11 -6.26 -4.39
CA TYR A 140 8.11 -7.60 -3.78
C TYR A 140 7.14 -8.50 -4.53
N ASP A 141 7.45 -9.80 -4.58
CA ASP A 141 6.45 -10.79 -4.98
C ASP A 141 5.21 -10.65 -4.09
N SER A 142 4.02 -10.84 -4.65
CA SER A 142 2.76 -10.72 -3.90
C SER A 142 2.33 -12.01 -3.22
N LYS A 143 3.21 -13.01 -3.23
CA LYS A 143 3.07 -14.32 -2.60
C LYS A 143 4.24 -14.58 -1.67
N ALA A 144 3.96 -15.24 -0.55
CA ALA A 144 5.01 -15.68 0.37
C ALA A 144 6.08 -16.53 -0.36
N PRO A 145 7.38 -16.33 -0.07
CA PRO A 145 7.94 -15.56 1.05
C PRO A 145 8.13 -14.05 0.77
N TYR A 146 7.46 -13.47 -0.22
CA TYR A 146 7.54 -12.04 -0.58
C TYR A 146 8.98 -11.63 -0.92
N LEU A 147 9.56 -12.24 -1.94
CA LEU A 147 10.95 -11.96 -2.32
C LEU A 147 11.12 -10.55 -2.83
N PRO A 148 12.17 -9.81 -2.38
CA PRO A 148 12.50 -8.50 -2.91
C PRO A 148 12.93 -8.62 -4.38
N LYS A 149 12.46 -7.71 -5.21
CA LYS A 149 12.66 -7.70 -6.66
C LYS A 149 12.83 -6.27 -7.18
N GLY A 150 13.02 -6.12 -8.48
CA GLY A 150 13.26 -4.82 -9.12
C GLY A 150 14.58 -4.21 -8.71
N THR A 151 14.62 -2.90 -8.53
CA THR A 151 15.78 -2.20 -8.01
C THR A 151 16.00 -2.56 -6.54
N ILE A 152 17.21 -3.03 -6.20
CA ILE A 152 17.52 -3.55 -4.86
C ILE A 152 17.50 -2.47 -3.75
N ALA A 153 17.64 -1.20 -4.12
CA ALA A 153 17.65 -0.04 -3.22
C ALA A 153 16.86 1.09 -3.88
N GLN A 154 15.57 1.23 -3.50
CA GLN A 154 14.67 2.18 -4.15
C GLN A 154 14.34 3.35 -3.23
N GLY A 155 14.69 4.58 -3.71
CA GLY A 155 14.55 5.82 -2.94
C GLY A 155 13.15 6.07 -2.40
N TRP A 156 12.10 5.92 -3.21
CA TRP A 156 10.72 6.17 -2.75
C TRP A 156 10.21 5.10 -1.78
N SER A 157 10.66 3.84 -1.90
CA SER A 157 10.33 2.81 -0.91
C SER A 157 10.92 3.16 0.46
N VAL A 158 12.20 3.56 0.49
CA VAL A 158 12.87 4.02 1.72
C VAL A 158 12.19 5.27 2.28
N ALA A 159 11.92 6.27 1.42
CA ALA A 159 11.35 7.54 1.83
C ALA A 159 9.98 7.39 2.49
N GLU A 160 9.07 6.63 1.88
CA GLU A 160 7.73 6.45 2.41
C GLU A 160 7.72 5.61 3.71
N ILE A 161 8.47 4.53 3.77
CA ILE A 161 8.58 3.74 5.00
C ILE A 161 9.20 4.55 6.14
N PHE A 162 10.26 5.31 5.86
CA PHE A 162 10.89 6.19 6.83
C PHE A 162 9.92 7.29 7.30
N ARG A 163 9.15 7.89 6.39
CA ARG A 163 8.15 8.92 6.71
C ARG A 163 7.08 8.38 7.67
N ILE A 164 6.51 7.22 7.36
CA ILE A 164 5.49 6.57 8.19
C ILE A 164 6.01 6.35 9.62
N ILE A 165 7.21 5.79 9.75
CA ILE A 165 7.82 5.49 11.04
C ILE A 165 8.17 6.77 11.80
N LYS A 166 8.77 7.77 11.14
CA LYS A 166 9.17 9.04 11.75
C LYS A 166 7.96 9.84 12.26
N GLU A 167 6.90 9.93 11.48
CA GLU A 167 5.70 10.69 11.87
C GLU A 167 4.98 10.04 13.06
N ASP A 168 5.07 8.73 13.22
CA ASP A 168 4.52 8.03 14.38
C ASP A 168 5.34 8.27 15.66
N LEU A 169 6.67 8.37 15.54
CA LEU A 169 7.55 8.67 16.69
C LEU A 169 7.41 10.11 17.20
N GLN A 170 6.76 11.00 16.45
CA GLN A 170 6.55 12.40 16.82
C GLN A 170 5.20 12.67 17.50
N LYS A 171 4.38 11.63 17.73
CA LYS A 171 3.11 11.70 18.47
C LYS A 171 3.34 11.56 19.96
#